data_6c08fd5e18d6db6cd7a7f37d778a4585
#
_entry.id   6c08fd5e18d6db6cd7a7f37d778a4585
#
_cell.length_a   1.000
_cell.length_b   1.000
_cell.length_c   1.000
_cell.angle_alpha   90.00
_cell.angle_beta   90.00
_cell.angle_gamma   90.00
#
_symmetry.space_group_name_H-M   'P 1'
#
loop_
_entity.id
_entity.type
_entity.pdbx_description
1 polymer ?
#
loop_
_entity_poly.entity_id
_entity_poly.type
_entity_poly.pdbx_seq_one_letter_code
_entity_poly.pdbx_strand_id
1 'polypeptide(L)'
;GRRDCLIVASVSCIYGMGNPEDYKIGIIHLQKGMKLSKTQFLYRLVDSLYSRTETDFSRGTFRVRGDSVDINLPYADYGYRVIFFGDEVESIESLELTSGKRMSNFDTAAIFPANLYVAPKDRIHQIIHEIQDEMTAQEKFFIREGRISEARRIRERTSFDLEMIKELGYCSGIENYSRFFDRREPGARPFCLLDYFPDDYLLIVDESHVTIPQVRGMWGGDRARKQSLVNWGFRLPSAMDNRPLSFEEFEGQINQVIFVSATPSDYEMLQTEGVVVEQLVRPTGLLDPPIEVRPSLDQIDDLLEEIRRRVDADERALVTTLTKRMAEELATYLAKVGVRCRYIHSEVETLE
;
A
#
# COMPACT_ATOMS: atom_id res chain seq x y z
N GLY A 1 -18.86 6.23 4.85
CA GLY A 1 -18.51 7.00 4.15
C GLY A 1 -19.04 8.27 3.50
N ARG A 2 -18.15 9.19 3.19
CA ARG A 2 -18.45 10.38 2.38
C ARG A 2 -18.61 9.95 0.92
N ARG A 3 -19.52 10.60 0.19
CA ARG A 3 -19.72 10.35 -1.25
C ARG A 3 -19.03 11.40 -2.13
N ASP A 4 -18.54 12.46 -1.55
CA ASP A 4 -17.84 13.57 -2.19
C ASP A 4 -16.31 13.42 -2.10
N CYS A 5 -15.80 12.19 -2.22
CA CYS A 5 -14.38 11.89 -2.15
C CYS A 5 -13.84 11.51 -3.52
N LEU A 6 -12.67 12.05 -3.86
CA LEU A 6 -11.85 11.62 -4.97
C LEU A 6 -10.60 10.93 -4.38
N ILE A 7 -10.31 9.72 -4.85
CA ILE A 7 -9.15 8.94 -4.40
C ILE A 7 -8.24 8.70 -5.60
N VAL A 8 -6.98 9.07 -5.46
CA VAL A 8 -5.92 8.77 -6.44
C VAL A 8 -5.10 7.60 -5.89
N ALA A 9 -5.00 6.54 -6.65
CA ALA A 9 -4.29 5.33 -6.26
C ALA A 9 -3.45 4.79 -7.42
N SER A 10 -2.37 4.08 -7.09
CA SER A 10 -1.61 3.32 -8.08
C SER A 10 -2.33 2.00 -8.42
N VAL A 11 -1.84 1.28 -9.43
CA VAL A 11 -2.33 -0.06 -9.79
C VAL A 11 -2.26 -1.07 -8.62
N SER A 12 -1.50 -0.77 -7.56
CA SER A 12 -1.46 -1.60 -6.34
C SER A 12 -2.80 -1.62 -5.60
N CYS A 13 -3.75 -0.75 -5.92
CA CYS A 13 -5.11 -0.74 -5.36
C CYS A 13 -5.89 -2.04 -5.58
N ILE A 14 -5.51 -2.87 -6.57
CA ILE A 14 -6.10 -4.18 -6.82
C ILE A 14 -5.46 -5.31 -6.00
N TYR A 15 -4.44 -5.03 -5.19
CA TYR A 15 -3.82 -6.00 -4.27
C TYR A 15 -4.71 -6.27 -3.07
N GLY A 16 -4.55 -7.48 -2.48
CA GLY A 16 -5.29 -7.89 -1.30
C GLY A 16 -5.14 -6.91 -0.12
N MET A 17 -6.29 -6.52 0.42
CA MET A 17 -6.46 -5.73 1.65
C MET A 17 -7.33 -6.52 2.64
N GLY A 18 -7.43 -6.03 3.87
CA GLY A 18 -8.35 -6.63 4.85
C GLY A 18 -9.83 -6.49 4.48
N ASN A 19 -10.67 -7.30 5.12
CA ASN A 19 -12.11 -7.25 4.93
C ASN A 19 -12.70 -5.88 5.34
N PRO A 20 -13.38 -5.13 4.45
CA PRO A 20 -13.96 -3.82 4.77
C PRO A 20 -14.96 -3.85 5.92
N GLU A 21 -15.72 -4.93 6.09
CA GLU A 21 -16.70 -5.05 7.17
C GLU A 21 -16.02 -5.21 8.54
N ASP A 22 -15.01 -6.08 8.65
CA ASP A 22 -14.24 -6.24 9.88
C ASP A 22 -13.51 -4.93 10.24
N TYR A 23 -13.00 -4.22 9.24
CA TYR A 23 -12.37 -2.90 9.42
C TYR A 23 -13.37 -1.85 9.95
N LYS A 24 -14.59 -1.81 9.40
CA LYS A 24 -15.66 -0.91 9.88
C LYS A 24 -16.05 -1.19 11.33
N ILE A 25 -16.13 -2.45 11.73
CA ILE A 25 -16.45 -2.85 13.12
C ILE A 25 -15.37 -2.35 14.09
N GLY A 26 -14.12 -2.33 13.68
CA GLY A 26 -12.99 -1.83 14.46
C GLY A 26 -12.93 -0.31 14.65
N ILE A 27 -13.79 0.48 14.00
CA ILE A 27 -13.80 1.94 14.14
C ILE A 27 -14.33 2.35 15.51
N ILE A 28 -13.56 3.14 16.23
CA ILE A 28 -13.98 3.69 17.53
C ILE A 28 -14.61 5.06 17.28
N HIS A 29 -15.92 5.15 17.44
CA HIS A 29 -16.64 6.41 17.39
C HIS A 29 -16.63 7.07 18.77
N LEU A 30 -16.24 8.34 18.81
CA LEU A 30 -16.21 9.17 20.01
C LEU A 30 -17.11 10.38 19.82
N GLN A 31 -17.75 10.77 20.90
CA GLN A 31 -18.55 11.98 20.99
C GLN A 31 -18.31 12.63 22.35
N LYS A 32 -18.14 13.95 22.38
CA LYS A 32 -18.08 14.70 23.62
C LYS A 32 -19.32 14.47 24.46
N GLY A 33 -19.15 14.20 25.75
CA GLY A 33 -20.24 13.89 26.67
C GLY A 33 -20.71 12.43 26.63
N MET A 34 -20.14 11.55 25.77
CA MET A 34 -20.52 10.15 25.76
C MET A 34 -20.04 9.43 27.02
N LYS A 35 -20.88 8.53 27.55
CA LYS A 35 -20.49 7.65 28.65
C LYS A 35 -19.58 6.52 28.15
N LEU A 36 -18.32 6.64 28.47
CA LEU A 36 -17.28 5.68 28.12
C LEU A 36 -16.15 5.81 29.16
N SER A 37 -15.92 4.78 29.96
CA SER A 37 -14.79 4.82 30.89
C SER A 37 -13.45 4.79 30.16
N LYS A 38 -12.44 5.45 30.72
CA LYS A 38 -11.07 5.43 30.20
C LYS A 38 -10.57 3.98 29.99
N THR A 39 -10.84 3.10 30.94
CA THR A 39 -10.45 1.68 30.84
C THR A 39 -11.08 0.97 29.63
N GLN A 40 -12.38 1.16 29.41
CA GLN A 40 -13.07 0.61 28.25
C GLN A 40 -12.51 1.18 26.94
N PHE A 41 -12.19 2.46 26.92
CA PHE A 41 -11.56 3.09 25.76
C PHE A 41 -10.18 2.51 25.45
N LEU A 42 -9.35 2.29 26.47
CA LEU A 42 -8.04 1.65 26.28
C LEU A 42 -8.16 0.22 25.73
N TYR A 43 -9.14 -0.55 26.20
CA TYR A 43 -9.42 -1.87 25.61
C TYR A 43 -9.81 -1.78 24.13
N ARG A 44 -10.68 -0.84 23.76
CA ARG A 44 -11.07 -0.63 22.35
C ARG A 44 -9.87 -0.24 21.48
N LEU A 45 -8.94 0.59 21.99
CA LEU A 45 -7.71 0.92 21.27
C LEU A 45 -6.84 -0.32 21.02
N VAL A 46 -6.64 -1.17 22.04
CA VAL A 46 -5.90 -2.42 21.90
C VAL A 46 -6.61 -3.37 20.93
N ASP A 47 -7.93 -3.49 21.00
CA ASP A 47 -8.73 -4.31 20.07
C ASP A 47 -8.64 -3.79 18.62
N SER A 48 -8.44 -2.47 18.44
CA SER A 48 -8.17 -1.83 17.14
C SER A 48 -6.67 -1.80 16.78
N LEU A 49 -5.86 -2.65 17.43
CA LEU A 49 -4.43 -2.88 17.17
C LEU A 49 -3.51 -1.68 17.46
N TYR A 50 -3.93 -0.76 18.34
CA TYR A 50 -3.01 0.26 18.88
C TYR A 50 -2.22 -0.32 20.05
N SER A 51 -0.92 -0.03 20.09
CA SER A 51 -0.02 -0.45 21.15
C SER A 51 0.18 0.65 22.18
N ARG A 52 0.17 0.29 23.47
CA ARG A 52 0.52 1.24 24.53
C ARG A 52 2.01 1.49 24.54
N THR A 53 2.41 2.76 24.65
CA THR A 53 3.80 3.17 24.80
C THR A 53 3.95 4.20 25.89
N GLU A 54 5.15 4.25 26.49
CA GLU A 54 5.53 5.29 27.45
C GLU A 54 6.67 6.18 26.89
N THR A 55 7.44 5.67 25.95
CA THR A 55 8.67 6.29 25.43
C THR A 55 8.57 6.69 23.96
N ASP A 56 8.33 5.75 23.09
CA ASP A 56 8.28 5.97 21.64
C ASP A 56 6.84 6.17 21.16
N PHE A 57 6.49 7.43 20.90
CA PHE A 57 5.15 7.79 20.42
C PHE A 57 5.09 7.73 18.88
N SER A 58 5.31 6.54 18.34
CA SER A 58 5.25 6.24 16.92
C SER A 58 3.82 6.00 16.41
N ARG A 59 3.65 5.92 15.09
CA ARG A 59 2.34 5.68 14.46
C ARG A 59 1.72 4.36 14.95
N GLY A 60 0.42 4.37 15.25
CA GLY A 60 -0.30 3.20 15.77
C GLY A 60 -0.08 2.96 17.26
N THR A 61 0.44 3.93 18.00
CA THR A 61 0.60 3.84 19.46
C THR A 61 -0.27 4.84 20.20
N PHE A 62 -0.51 4.55 21.48
CA PHE A 62 -1.17 5.48 22.40
C PHE A 62 -0.41 5.55 23.74
N ARG A 63 -0.54 6.68 24.43
CA ARG A 63 0.02 6.88 25.77
C ARG A 63 -1.02 7.48 26.70
N VAL A 64 -0.93 7.16 27.99
CA VAL A 64 -1.84 7.61 29.02
C VAL A 64 -1.16 8.59 29.94
N ARG A 65 -1.76 9.76 30.15
CA ARG A 65 -1.25 10.82 31.04
C ARG A 65 -2.38 11.32 31.93
N GLY A 66 -2.44 10.82 33.16
CA GLY A 66 -3.56 11.14 34.06
C GLY A 66 -4.90 10.73 33.43
N ASP A 67 -5.80 11.67 33.26
CA ASP A 67 -7.13 11.45 32.67
C ASP A 67 -7.17 11.66 31.14
N SER A 68 -6.00 11.88 30.51
CA SER A 68 -5.89 12.02 29.07
C SER A 68 -5.22 10.82 28.41
N VAL A 69 -5.67 10.50 27.19
CA VAL A 69 -5.12 9.46 26.31
C VAL A 69 -4.73 10.13 24.99
N ASP A 70 -3.42 10.16 24.70
CA ASP A 70 -2.89 10.62 23.42
C ASP A 70 -2.74 9.45 22.48
N ILE A 71 -3.21 9.60 21.23
CA ILE A 71 -3.20 8.55 20.20
C ILE A 71 -2.48 9.07 18.96
N ASN A 72 -1.46 8.36 18.50
CA ASN A 72 -0.79 8.65 17.24
C ASN A 72 -1.43 7.82 16.12
N LEU A 73 -2.13 8.50 15.22
CA LEU A 73 -2.89 7.86 14.15
C LEU A 73 -1.96 7.39 13.02
N PRO A 74 -2.05 6.13 12.55
CA PRO A 74 -1.19 5.65 11.46
C PRO A 74 -1.49 6.30 10.10
N TYR A 75 -2.68 6.88 9.94
CA TYR A 75 -3.21 7.43 8.68
C TYR A 75 -3.25 8.98 8.65
N ALA A 76 -2.71 9.66 9.66
CA ALA A 76 -2.71 11.13 9.73
C ALA A 76 -1.38 11.65 10.29
N ASP A 77 -1.07 12.92 9.99
CA ASP A 77 0.12 13.62 10.51
C ASP A 77 -0.14 14.34 11.82
N TYR A 78 -1.30 14.11 12.42
CA TYR A 78 -1.68 14.58 13.76
C TYR A 78 -2.17 13.40 14.60
N GLY A 79 -2.20 13.61 15.93
CA GLY A 79 -2.80 12.66 16.85
C GLY A 79 -4.10 13.18 17.44
N TYR A 80 -4.82 12.31 18.16
CA TYR A 80 -5.91 12.71 19.02
C TYR A 80 -5.48 12.67 20.49
N ARG A 81 -6.01 13.63 21.28
CA ARG A 81 -6.04 13.59 22.74
C ARG A 81 -7.48 13.50 23.18
N VAL A 82 -7.80 12.45 23.91
CA VAL A 82 -9.11 12.24 24.50
C VAL A 82 -8.99 12.44 26.00
N ILE A 83 -9.74 13.40 26.57
CA ILE A 83 -9.72 13.73 28.00
C ILE A 83 -10.99 13.18 28.62
N PHE A 84 -10.84 12.53 29.77
CA PHE A 84 -11.92 11.89 30.50
C PHE A 84 -12.18 12.62 31.81
N PHE A 85 -13.47 12.75 32.17
CA PHE A 85 -13.90 13.14 33.51
C PHE A 85 -14.77 12.02 34.08
N GLY A 86 -14.21 11.26 35.02
CA GLY A 86 -14.85 10.01 35.48
C GLY A 86 -15.07 9.01 34.32
N ASP A 87 -16.30 8.61 34.10
CA ASP A 87 -16.71 7.68 33.04
C ASP A 87 -17.34 8.39 31.82
N GLU A 88 -16.90 9.62 31.54
CA GLU A 88 -17.40 10.42 30.43
C GLU A 88 -16.25 11.04 29.62
N VAL A 89 -16.42 11.16 28.31
CA VAL A 89 -15.50 11.86 27.42
C VAL A 89 -15.73 13.36 27.55
N GLU A 90 -14.83 14.07 28.25
CA GLU A 90 -14.92 15.50 28.48
C GLU A 90 -14.58 16.32 27.23
N SER A 91 -13.49 15.97 26.55
CA SER A 91 -13.08 16.64 25.33
C SER A 91 -12.29 15.73 24.38
N ILE A 92 -12.32 16.09 23.10
CA ILE A 92 -11.58 15.44 22.03
C ILE A 92 -10.79 16.55 21.31
N GLU A 93 -9.49 16.43 21.27
CA GLU A 93 -8.58 17.41 20.70
C GLU A 93 -7.68 16.78 19.65
N SER A 94 -7.30 17.51 18.59
CA SER A 94 -6.14 17.12 17.79
C SER A 94 -4.86 17.72 18.38
N LEU A 95 -3.78 16.97 18.27
CA LEU A 95 -2.46 17.37 18.76
C LEU A 95 -1.40 17.26 17.67
N GLU A 96 -0.47 18.18 17.68
CA GLU A 96 0.73 18.09 16.87
C GLU A 96 1.67 17.04 17.48
N LEU A 97 2.11 16.07 16.69
CA LEU A 97 2.84 14.89 17.17
C LEU A 97 4.22 15.25 17.75
N THR A 98 4.90 16.25 17.19
CA THR A 98 6.25 16.66 17.58
C THR A 98 6.26 17.45 18.89
N SER A 99 5.39 18.45 19.02
CA SER A 99 5.34 19.36 20.18
C SER A 99 4.33 18.91 21.24
N GLY A 100 3.38 18.07 20.88
CA GLY A 100 2.24 17.70 21.74
C GLY A 100 1.26 18.86 21.99
N LYS A 101 1.36 19.95 21.22
CA LYS A 101 0.46 21.09 21.32
C LYS A 101 -0.90 20.78 20.76
N ARG A 102 -1.94 21.29 21.42
CA ARG A 102 -3.30 21.26 20.94
C ARG A 102 -3.45 22.10 19.67
N MET A 103 -4.13 21.55 18.67
CA MET A 103 -4.43 22.22 17.40
C MET A 103 -5.91 22.64 17.32
N SER A 104 -6.83 21.69 17.48
CA SER A 104 -8.28 21.91 17.33
C SER A 104 -9.07 21.06 18.31
N ASN A 105 -10.34 21.44 18.53
CA ASN A 105 -11.32 20.64 19.29
C ASN A 105 -12.36 20.05 18.36
N PHE A 106 -12.91 18.91 18.76
CA PHE A 106 -13.95 18.19 18.04
C PHE A 106 -15.08 17.78 18.98
N ASP A 107 -16.32 17.88 18.52
CA ASP A 107 -17.48 17.31 19.22
C ASP A 107 -17.59 15.81 18.94
N THR A 108 -17.13 15.36 17.78
CA THR A 108 -17.10 13.95 17.39
C THR A 108 -15.79 13.60 16.70
N ALA A 109 -15.31 12.38 16.90
CA ALA A 109 -14.15 11.84 16.19
C ALA A 109 -14.36 10.34 15.89
N ALA A 110 -13.69 9.86 14.84
CA ALA A 110 -13.60 8.44 14.53
C ALA A 110 -12.13 8.04 14.51
N ILE A 111 -11.78 7.01 15.28
CA ILE A 111 -10.45 6.42 15.30
C ILE A 111 -10.52 5.11 14.53
N PHE A 112 -9.83 5.03 13.43
CA PHE A 112 -9.76 3.83 12.59
C PHE A 112 -8.73 2.86 13.16
N PRO A 113 -8.87 1.54 12.90
CA PRO A 113 -7.89 0.55 13.31
C PRO A 113 -6.47 0.88 12.84
N ALA A 114 -5.48 0.50 13.66
CA ALA A 114 -4.08 0.75 13.34
C ALA A 114 -3.53 -0.16 12.23
N ASN A 115 -4.25 -1.23 11.90
CA ASN A 115 -3.92 -2.14 10.80
C ASN A 115 -5.16 -2.51 9.99
N LEU A 116 -4.97 -2.89 8.72
CA LEU A 116 -6.06 -3.31 7.84
C LEU A 116 -6.58 -4.74 8.17
N TYR A 117 -5.72 -5.60 8.71
CA TYR A 117 -6.08 -6.97 9.10
C TYR A 117 -6.44 -7.01 10.58
N VAL A 118 -7.68 -6.67 10.87
CA VAL A 118 -8.23 -6.71 12.24
C VAL A 118 -9.11 -7.94 12.36
N ALA A 119 -8.91 -8.73 13.41
CA ALA A 119 -9.79 -9.83 13.75
C ALA A 119 -10.32 -9.64 15.17
N PRO A 120 -11.62 -9.88 15.43
CA PRO A 120 -12.15 -9.95 16.78
C PRO A 120 -11.41 -11.00 17.62
N LYS A 121 -11.19 -10.73 18.91
CA LYS A 121 -10.42 -11.59 19.81
C LYS A 121 -10.92 -13.03 19.89
N ASP A 122 -12.23 -13.20 19.83
CA ASP A 122 -12.88 -14.51 19.83
C ASP A 122 -12.50 -15.39 18.63
N ARG A 123 -12.10 -14.76 17.51
CA ARG A 123 -11.67 -15.46 16.27
C ARG A 123 -10.19 -15.74 16.19
N ILE A 124 -9.34 -14.99 16.90
CA ILE A 124 -7.88 -15.13 16.81
C ILE A 124 -7.45 -16.57 17.15
N HIS A 125 -8.05 -17.20 18.15
CA HIS A 125 -7.74 -18.59 18.49
C HIS A 125 -8.04 -19.56 17.35
N GLN A 126 -9.17 -19.40 16.67
CA GLN A 126 -9.51 -20.23 15.50
C GLN A 126 -8.53 -20.01 14.37
N ILE A 127 -8.21 -18.73 14.03
CA ILE A 127 -7.23 -18.37 13.00
C ILE A 127 -5.87 -19.01 13.28
N ILE A 128 -5.40 -18.97 14.53
CA ILE A 128 -4.15 -19.60 14.96
C ILE A 128 -4.17 -21.11 14.71
N HIS A 129 -5.27 -21.78 15.07
CA HIS A 129 -5.41 -23.22 14.83
C HIS A 129 -5.40 -23.56 13.35
N GLU A 130 -6.13 -22.84 12.52
CA GLU A 130 -6.18 -23.07 11.07
C GLU A 130 -4.81 -22.88 10.41
N ILE A 131 -4.05 -21.84 10.79
CA ILE A 131 -2.69 -21.61 10.31
C ILE A 131 -1.75 -22.72 10.80
N GLN A 132 -1.89 -23.17 12.06
CA GLN A 132 -1.08 -24.24 12.64
C GLN A 132 -1.33 -25.59 11.96
N ASP A 133 -2.58 -25.87 11.59
CA ASP A 133 -2.95 -27.09 10.85
C ASP A 133 -2.32 -27.07 9.45
N GLU A 134 -2.40 -25.95 8.71
CA GLU A 134 -1.75 -25.82 7.42
C GLU A 134 -0.23 -25.94 7.52
N MET A 135 0.39 -25.29 8.53
CA MET A 135 1.83 -25.41 8.81
C MET A 135 2.24 -26.88 9.03
N THR A 136 1.49 -27.59 9.86
CA THR A 136 1.76 -28.99 10.18
C THR A 136 1.62 -29.89 8.94
N ALA A 137 0.62 -29.64 8.11
CA ALA A 137 0.42 -30.37 6.86
C ALA A 137 1.58 -30.11 5.89
N GLN A 138 2.01 -28.87 5.74
CA GLN A 138 3.09 -28.48 4.84
C GLN A 138 4.47 -28.99 5.34
N GLU A 139 4.72 -28.95 6.65
CA GLU A 139 5.91 -29.55 7.27
C GLU A 139 5.99 -31.06 6.97
N LYS A 140 4.90 -31.81 7.21
CA LYS A 140 4.83 -33.22 6.90
C LYS A 140 5.04 -33.53 5.43
N PHE A 141 4.50 -32.70 4.55
CA PHE A 141 4.72 -32.80 3.10
C PHE A 141 6.21 -32.69 2.78
N PHE A 142 6.92 -31.66 3.26
CA PHE A 142 8.35 -31.49 3.01
C PHE A 142 9.19 -32.63 3.57
N ILE A 143 8.88 -33.13 4.79
CA ILE A 143 9.58 -34.27 5.39
C ILE A 143 9.44 -35.52 4.51
N ARG A 144 8.22 -35.81 4.03
CA ARG A 144 7.96 -36.95 3.15
C ARG A 144 8.73 -36.88 1.83
N GLU A 145 8.89 -35.67 1.30
CA GLU A 145 9.67 -35.42 0.09
C GLU A 145 11.19 -35.32 0.34
N GLY A 146 11.66 -35.58 1.56
CA GLY A 146 13.09 -35.50 1.93
C GLY A 146 13.63 -34.08 2.03
N ARG A 147 12.78 -33.07 2.07
CA ARG A 147 13.13 -31.66 2.05
C ARG A 147 13.16 -31.07 3.46
N ILE A 148 14.10 -31.56 4.26
CA ILE A 148 14.19 -31.26 5.70
C ILE A 148 14.46 -29.76 5.97
N SER A 149 15.25 -29.09 5.13
CA SER A 149 15.58 -27.68 5.29
C SER A 149 14.33 -26.78 5.13
N GLU A 150 13.48 -27.10 4.16
CA GLU A 150 12.21 -26.40 3.92
C GLU A 150 11.20 -26.68 5.03
N ALA A 151 11.12 -27.93 5.50
CA ALA A 151 10.27 -28.31 6.63
C ALA A 151 10.64 -27.50 7.90
N ARG A 152 11.92 -27.42 8.21
CA ARG A 152 12.41 -26.64 9.34
C ARG A 152 12.11 -25.13 9.18
N ARG A 153 12.38 -24.58 8.00
CA ARG A 153 12.19 -23.15 7.71
C ARG A 153 10.74 -22.74 7.86
N ILE A 154 9.81 -23.49 7.25
CA ILE A 154 8.38 -23.15 7.32
C ILE A 154 7.87 -23.25 8.76
N ARG A 155 8.29 -24.25 9.52
CA ARG A 155 7.93 -24.40 10.92
C ARG A 155 8.44 -23.25 11.78
N GLU A 156 9.75 -22.95 11.73
CA GLU A 156 10.35 -21.88 12.54
C GLU A 156 9.69 -20.53 12.23
N ARG A 157 9.53 -20.20 10.95
CA ARG A 157 8.91 -18.94 10.55
C ARG A 157 7.47 -18.84 10.98
N THR A 158 6.65 -19.85 10.70
CA THR A 158 5.22 -19.79 11.01
C THR A 158 4.97 -19.83 12.52
N SER A 159 5.76 -20.60 13.29
CA SER A 159 5.64 -20.62 14.76
C SER A 159 5.92 -19.26 15.36
N PHE A 160 6.95 -18.56 14.87
CA PHE A 160 7.24 -17.19 15.30
C PHE A 160 6.11 -16.22 14.96
N ASP A 161 5.57 -16.28 13.73
CA ASP A 161 4.45 -15.44 13.31
C ASP A 161 3.19 -15.72 14.15
N LEU A 162 2.92 -16.99 14.50
CA LEU A 162 1.80 -17.38 15.37
C LEU A 162 1.93 -16.86 16.81
N GLU A 163 3.14 -16.85 17.38
CA GLU A 163 3.40 -16.24 18.68
C GLU A 163 3.11 -14.75 18.65
N MET A 164 3.57 -14.05 17.61
CA MET A 164 3.31 -12.61 17.44
C MET A 164 1.81 -12.32 17.30
N ILE A 165 1.08 -13.11 16.50
CA ILE A 165 -0.37 -12.97 16.34
C ILE A 165 -1.09 -13.22 17.68
N LYS A 166 -0.66 -14.21 18.46
CA LYS A 166 -1.25 -14.54 19.76
C LYS A 166 -1.08 -13.42 20.77
N GLU A 167 0.14 -12.86 20.87
CA GLU A 167 0.48 -11.87 21.89
C GLU A 167 0.07 -10.45 21.51
N LEU A 168 0.21 -10.09 20.22
CA LEU A 168 0.02 -8.72 19.72
C LEU A 168 -1.21 -8.56 18.82
N GLY A 169 -1.84 -9.66 18.38
CA GLY A 169 -2.88 -9.64 17.35
C GLY A 169 -2.35 -9.39 15.92
N TYR A 170 -1.04 -9.30 15.75
CA TYR A 170 -0.38 -8.90 14.50
C TYR A 170 1.01 -9.55 14.36
N CYS A 171 1.44 -9.78 13.12
CA CYS A 171 2.83 -10.13 12.80
C CYS A 171 3.29 -9.40 11.52
N SER A 172 4.61 -9.33 11.33
CA SER A 172 5.17 -8.82 10.07
C SER A 172 4.87 -9.78 8.92
N GLY A 173 4.19 -9.27 7.88
CA GLY A 173 3.74 -10.11 6.76
C GLY A 173 2.40 -10.80 7.03
N ILE A 174 1.57 -10.28 7.92
CA ILE A 174 0.24 -10.80 8.27
C ILE A 174 -0.65 -11.01 7.03
N GLU A 175 -0.44 -10.22 5.98
CA GLU A 175 -1.13 -10.36 4.69
C GLU A 175 -0.98 -11.75 4.07
N ASN A 176 0.10 -12.49 4.38
CA ASN A 176 0.29 -13.87 3.90
C ASN A 176 -0.69 -14.85 4.54
N TYR A 177 -1.34 -14.46 5.61
CA TYR A 177 -2.38 -15.21 6.31
C TYR A 177 -3.79 -14.62 6.07
N SER A 178 -3.94 -13.64 5.18
CA SER A 178 -5.17 -12.87 4.94
C SER A 178 -6.40 -13.75 4.71
N ARG A 179 -6.26 -14.89 4.04
CA ARG A 179 -7.34 -15.84 3.80
C ARG A 179 -8.05 -16.25 5.10
N PHE A 180 -7.29 -16.54 6.17
CA PHE A 180 -7.83 -16.94 7.46
C PHE A 180 -8.49 -15.78 8.19
N PHE A 181 -7.89 -14.58 8.13
CA PHE A 181 -8.46 -13.36 8.70
C PHE A 181 -9.78 -12.99 8.03
N ASP A 182 -9.84 -13.06 6.71
CA ASP A 182 -11.01 -12.71 5.91
C ASP A 182 -12.05 -13.84 5.81
N ARG A 183 -11.77 -15.04 6.32
CA ARG A 183 -12.61 -16.24 6.22
C ARG A 183 -12.96 -16.60 4.77
N ARG A 184 -11.99 -16.48 3.89
CA ARG A 184 -12.15 -16.81 2.47
C ARG A 184 -11.81 -18.28 2.22
N GLU A 185 -12.58 -18.88 1.31
CA GLU A 185 -12.22 -20.19 0.78
C GLU A 185 -10.91 -20.13 0.00
N PRO A 186 -10.13 -21.24 -0.07
CA PRO A 186 -8.95 -21.32 -0.89
C PRO A 186 -9.21 -20.91 -2.34
N GLY A 187 -8.38 -20.01 -2.88
CA GLY A 187 -8.52 -19.48 -4.25
C GLY A 187 -9.55 -18.37 -4.43
N ALA A 188 -10.37 -18.07 -3.42
CA ALA A 188 -11.33 -16.99 -3.49
C ALA A 188 -10.64 -15.62 -3.70
N ARG A 189 -11.33 -14.72 -4.38
CA ARG A 189 -10.89 -13.35 -4.63
C ARG A 189 -10.59 -12.63 -3.30
N PRO A 190 -9.42 -11.99 -3.15
CA PRO A 190 -9.17 -11.13 -1.99
C PRO A 190 -10.00 -9.85 -2.06
N PHE A 191 -10.27 -9.25 -0.91
CA PHE A 191 -10.73 -7.88 -0.86
C PHE A 191 -9.61 -6.93 -1.29
N CYS A 192 -9.95 -5.84 -1.97
CA CYS A 192 -9.01 -4.83 -2.41
C CYS A 192 -9.55 -3.41 -2.13
N LEU A 193 -8.84 -2.37 -2.54
CA LEU A 193 -9.30 -0.99 -2.31
C LEU A 193 -10.69 -0.74 -2.92
N LEU A 194 -11.02 -1.37 -4.06
CA LEU A 194 -12.31 -1.18 -4.73
C LEU A 194 -13.50 -1.66 -3.88
N ASP A 195 -13.29 -2.66 -3.01
CA ASP A 195 -14.34 -3.16 -2.10
C ASP A 195 -14.70 -2.16 -0.97
N TYR A 196 -13.92 -1.10 -0.79
CA TYR A 196 -14.22 -0.03 0.18
C TYR A 196 -15.08 1.09 -0.38
N PHE A 197 -15.33 1.08 -1.70
CA PHE A 197 -16.19 2.05 -2.37
C PHE A 197 -17.67 1.59 -2.34
N PRO A 198 -18.63 2.51 -2.49
CA PRO A 198 -20.00 2.14 -2.77
C PRO A 198 -20.11 1.52 -4.18
N ASP A 199 -21.11 0.68 -4.42
CA ASP A 199 -21.29 -0.04 -5.68
C ASP A 199 -21.39 0.87 -6.92
N ASP A 200 -21.82 2.12 -6.73
CA ASP A 200 -22.04 3.11 -7.79
C ASP A 200 -20.85 4.08 -8.00
N TYR A 201 -19.63 3.66 -7.67
CA TYR A 201 -18.45 4.49 -7.91
C TYR A 201 -18.09 4.59 -9.40
N LEU A 202 -17.43 5.69 -9.75
CA LEU A 202 -16.82 5.90 -11.07
C LEU A 202 -15.31 5.62 -10.99
N LEU A 203 -14.83 4.74 -11.83
CA LEU A 203 -13.41 4.46 -12.01
C LEU A 203 -12.87 5.32 -13.17
N ILE A 204 -11.78 6.03 -12.94
CA ILE A 204 -11.02 6.72 -13.99
C ILE A 204 -9.67 6.06 -14.09
N VAL A 205 -9.36 5.48 -15.26
CA VAL A 205 -8.09 4.82 -15.52
C VAL A 205 -7.22 5.75 -16.36
N ASP A 206 -6.25 6.37 -15.68
CA ASP A 206 -5.29 7.25 -16.32
C ASP A 206 -4.20 6.45 -17.05
N GLU A 207 -3.72 6.97 -18.19
CA GLU A 207 -2.79 6.29 -19.10
C GLU A 207 -3.20 4.82 -19.34
N SER A 208 -4.46 4.62 -19.69
CA SER A 208 -5.11 3.32 -19.73
C SER A 208 -4.38 2.32 -20.64
N HIS A 209 -3.80 2.79 -21.75
CA HIS A 209 -3.00 1.98 -22.68
C HIS A 209 -1.76 1.31 -22.03
N VAL A 210 -1.29 1.83 -20.88
CA VAL A 210 -0.22 1.24 -20.07
C VAL A 210 -0.80 0.56 -18.82
N THR A 211 -1.76 1.21 -18.16
CA THR A 211 -2.35 0.76 -16.91
C THR A 211 -3.09 -0.58 -17.06
N ILE A 212 -3.91 -0.74 -18.10
CA ILE A 212 -4.67 -1.98 -18.34
C ILE A 212 -3.76 -3.19 -18.59
N PRO A 213 -2.75 -3.14 -19.47
CA PRO A 213 -1.77 -4.22 -19.61
C PRO A 213 -1.02 -4.54 -18.31
N GLN A 214 -0.69 -3.53 -17.49
CA GLN A 214 -0.05 -3.73 -16.20
C GLN A 214 -0.96 -4.49 -15.23
N VAL A 215 -2.21 -4.08 -15.09
CA VAL A 215 -3.22 -4.79 -14.26
C VAL A 215 -3.33 -6.25 -14.70
N ARG A 216 -3.41 -6.50 -16.01
CA ARG A 216 -3.49 -7.85 -16.58
C ARG A 216 -2.28 -8.72 -16.26
N GLY A 217 -1.06 -8.13 -16.24
CA GLY A 217 0.18 -8.85 -15.97
C GLY A 217 0.45 -9.12 -14.49
N MET A 218 -0.12 -8.32 -13.58
CA MET A 218 0.20 -8.36 -12.14
C MET A 218 -0.08 -9.72 -11.50
N TRP A 219 -1.23 -10.32 -11.77
CA TRP A 219 -1.61 -11.60 -11.18
C TRP A 219 -0.62 -12.72 -11.51
N GLY A 220 -0.23 -12.84 -12.77
CA GLY A 220 0.72 -13.88 -13.23
C GLY A 220 2.10 -13.70 -12.61
N GLY A 221 2.61 -12.48 -12.57
CA GLY A 221 3.90 -12.15 -11.96
C GLY A 221 3.94 -12.44 -10.46
N ASP A 222 2.91 -12.04 -9.73
CA ASP A 222 2.81 -12.30 -8.29
C ASP A 222 2.70 -13.80 -7.98
N ARG A 223 1.88 -14.53 -8.75
CA ARG A 223 1.73 -15.98 -8.62
C ARG A 223 3.04 -16.71 -8.79
N ALA A 224 3.81 -16.39 -9.83
CA ALA A 224 5.11 -17.03 -10.09
C ALA A 224 6.09 -16.80 -8.93
N ARG A 225 6.18 -15.57 -8.42
CA ARG A 225 7.01 -15.20 -7.27
C ARG A 225 6.59 -15.98 -6.01
N LYS A 226 5.31 -15.99 -5.67
CA LYS A 226 4.79 -16.66 -4.46
C LYS A 226 4.91 -18.16 -4.54
N GLN A 227 4.67 -18.75 -5.71
CA GLN A 227 4.88 -20.18 -5.92
C GLN A 227 6.32 -20.59 -5.58
N SER A 228 7.30 -19.78 -5.97
CA SER A 228 8.69 -20.02 -5.59
C SER A 228 8.88 -19.96 -4.06
N LEU A 229 8.30 -18.96 -3.39
CA LEU A 229 8.39 -18.83 -1.93
C LEU A 229 7.76 -20.03 -1.18
N VAL A 230 6.60 -20.50 -1.65
CA VAL A 230 5.93 -21.68 -1.10
C VAL A 230 6.76 -22.93 -1.36
N ASN A 231 7.23 -23.12 -2.59
CA ASN A 231 8.04 -24.28 -2.96
C ASN A 231 9.31 -24.39 -2.12
N TRP A 232 9.93 -23.28 -1.75
CA TRP A 232 11.15 -23.26 -0.93
C TRP A 232 10.90 -23.13 0.58
N GLY A 233 9.65 -23.29 1.05
CA GLY A 233 9.30 -23.26 2.46
C GLY A 233 9.45 -21.90 3.15
N PHE A 234 9.40 -20.79 2.39
CA PHE A 234 9.41 -19.43 2.94
C PHE A 234 8.01 -18.92 3.29
N ARG A 235 6.97 -19.52 2.69
CA ARG A 235 5.56 -19.17 2.94
C ARG A 235 4.70 -20.42 2.93
N LEU A 236 3.56 -20.37 3.64
CA LEU A 236 2.51 -21.38 3.55
C LEU A 236 1.79 -21.29 2.20
N PRO A 237 1.13 -22.38 1.75
CA PRO A 237 0.31 -22.36 0.53
C PRO A 237 -0.75 -21.27 0.53
N SER A 238 -1.37 -20.98 1.67
CA SER A 238 -2.36 -19.90 1.83
C SER A 238 -1.86 -18.51 1.43
N ALA A 239 -0.56 -18.26 1.45
CA ALA A 239 0.02 -17.00 0.99
C ALA A 239 -0.25 -16.73 -0.50
N MET A 240 -0.58 -17.76 -1.28
CA MET A 240 -1.01 -17.63 -2.69
C MET A 240 -2.33 -16.87 -2.83
N ASP A 241 -3.18 -16.88 -1.78
CA ASP A 241 -4.49 -16.24 -1.76
C ASP A 241 -4.43 -14.75 -1.39
N ASN A 242 -3.28 -14.25 -0.94
CA ASN A 242 -3.01 -12.82 -0.86
C ASN A 242 -2.37 -12.36 -2.18
N ARG A 243 -3.17 -11.94 -3.13
CA ARG A 243 -2.77 -11.68 -4.51
C ARG A 243 -3.48 -10.46 -5.07
N PRO A 244 -2.99 -9.86 -6.16
CA PRO A 244 -3.80 -8.92 -6.91
C PRO A 244 -5.01 -9.66 -7.51
N LEU A 245 -6.03 -8.91 -7.86
CA LEU A 245 -7.15 -9.43 -8.64
C LEU A 245 -6.64 -10.02 -9.96
N SER A 246 -7.29 -11.09 -10.45
CA SER A 246 -7.16 -11.45 -11.85
C SER A 246 -7.78 -10.35 -12.73
N PHE A 247 -7.49 -10.36 -14.02
CA PHE A 247 -8.04 -9.33 -14.89
C PHE A 247 -9.57 -9.42 -14.97
N GLU A 248 -10.12 -10.63 -15.02
CA GLU A 248 -11.56 -10.89 -15.02
C GLU A 248 -12.23 -10.45 -13.70
N GLU A 249 -11.55 -10.67 -12.56
CA GLU A 249 -12.01 -10.19 -11.25
C GLU A 249 -12.02 -8.66 -11.18
N PHE A 250 -11.00 -8.01 -11.75
CA PHE A 250 -10.93 -6.56 -11.84
C PHE A 250 -12.06 -6.00 -12.71
N GLU A 251 -12.27 -6.57 -13.90
CA GLU A 251 -13.39 -6.16 -14.77
C GLU A 251 -14.76 -6.32 -14.08
N GLY A 252 -14.93 -7.42 -13.31
CA GLY A 252 -16.14 -7.67 -12.55
C GLY A 252 -16.42 -6.69 -11.40
N GLN A 253 -15.42 -5.90 -10.97
CA GLN A 253 -15.59 -4.85 -9.97
C GLN A 253 -16.00 -3.49 -10.55
N ILE A 254 -15.89 -3.33 -11.86
CA ILE A 254 -16.13 -2.04 -12.52
C ILE A 254 -17.63 -1.86 -12.71
N ASN A 255 -18.17 -0.77 -12.14
CA ASN A 255 -19.53 -0.33 -12.43
C ASN A 255 -19.54 0.64 -13.63
N GLN A 256 -18.79 1.74 -13.55
CA GLN A 256 -18.60 2.70 -14.62
C GLN A 256 -17.11 3.04 -14.73
N VAL A 257 -16.62 3.18 -15.96
CA VAL A 257 -15.21 3.50 -16.20
C VAL A 257 -15.04 4.55 -17.27
N ILE A 258 -14.05 5.42 -17.06
CA ILE A 258 -13.51 6.34 -18.05
C ILE A 258 -12.06 5.97 -18.30
N PHE A 259 -11.72 5.63 -19.51
CA PHE A 259 -10.34 5.45 -19.93
C PHE A 259 -9.77 6.79 -20.42
N VAL A 260 -8.63 7.20 -19.87
CA VAL A 260 -7.92 8.42 -20.29
C VAL A 260 -6.59 7.97 -20.91
N SER A 261 -6.35 8.39 -22.17
CA SER A 261 -5.13 8.01 -22.88
C SER A 261 -4.88 8.97 -24.05
N ALA A 262 -3.62 9.31 -24.29
CA ALA A 262 -3.22 10.01 -25.52
C ALA A 262 -3.18 9.02 -26.72
N THR A 263 -2.99 7.75 -26.47
CA THR A 263 -2.86 6.67 -27.49
C THR A 263 -3.66 5.45 -27.06
N PRO A 264 -5.02 5.48 -27.10
CA PRO A 264 -5.85 4.34 -26.75
C PRO A 264 -5.43 3.08 -27.48
N SER A 265 -5.48 1.94 -26.82
CA SER A 265 -5.17 0.63 -27.39
C SER A 265 -6.45 -0.12 -27.82
N ASP A 266 -6.27 -1.31 -28.39
CA ASP A 266 -7.40 -2.14 -28.87
C ASP A 266 -8.39 -2.46 -27.76
N TYR A 267 -7.95 -2.61 -26.51
CA TYR A 267 -8.83 -2.92 -25.39
C TYR A 267 -9.82 -1.79 -25.14
N GLU A 268 -9.36 -0.54 -25.01
CA GLU A 268 -10.21 0.62 -24.77
C GLU A 268 -11.17 0.83 -25.93
N MET A 269 -10.67 0.72 -27.17
CA MET A 269 -11.48 0.86 -28.37
C MET A 269 -12.58 -0.21 -28.47
N LEU A 270 -12.29 -1.45 -28.05
CA LEU A 270 -13.28 -2.52 -28.00
C LEU A 270 -14.34 -2.26 -26.92
N GLN A 271 -13.91 -1.84 -25.72
CA GLN A 271 -14.84 -1.59 -24.60
C GLN A 271 -15.76 -0.39 -24.84
N THR A 272 -15.31 0.60 -25.59
CA THR A 272 -16.08 1.80 -25.92
C THR A 272 -16.82 1.71 -27.27
N GLU A 273 -16.76 0.57 -27.95
CA GLU A 273 -17.31 0.38 -29.31
C GLU A 273 -16.79 1.44 -30.31
N GLY A 274 -15.56 1.92 -30.08
CA GLY A 274 -14.92 2.95 -30.88
C GLY A 274 -15.38 4.38 -30.55
N VAL A 275 -16.21 4.59 -29.53
CA VAL A 275 -16.62 5.94 -29.11
C VAL A 275 -15.49 6.60 -28.34
N VAL A 276 -14.99 7.71 -28.85
CA VAL A 276 -13.90 8.48 -28.26
C VAL A 276 -14.31 9.95 -28.14
N VAL A 277 -13.99 10.55 -27.00
CA VAL A 277 -14.09 11.99 -26.79
C VAL A 277 -12.70 12.60 -26.94
N GLU A 278 -12.49 13.34 -28.02
CA GLU A 278 -11.19 13.97 -28.28
C GLU A 278 -11.05 15.29 -27.51
N GLN A 279 -9.94 15.44 -26.81
CA GLN A 279 -9.57 16.67 -26.13
C GLN A 279 -8.26 17.21 -26.71
N LEU A 280 -8.37 18.00 -27.77
CA LEU A 280 -7.24 18.52 -28.57
C LEU A 280 -6.78 19.92 -28.10
N VAL A 281 -6.98 20.26 -26.82
CA VAL A 281 -6.62 21.58 -26.31
C VAL A 281 -5.19 21.60 -25.80
N ARG A 282 -4.35 22.48 -26.41
CA ARG A 282 -3.00 22.83 -25.91
C ARG A 282 -3.02 24.26 -25.35
N PRO A 283 -3.25 24.42 -24.04
CA PRO A 283 -3.37 25.76 -23.46
C PRO A 283 -2.04 26.54 -23.46
N THR A 284 -0.90 25.88 -23.56
CA THR A 284 0.44 26.49 -23.53
C THR A 284 0.82 27.16 -24.85
N GLY A 285 0.21 26.80 -25.99
CA GLY A 285 0.62 27.23 -27.31
C GLY A 285 2.05 26.85 -27.73
N LEU A 286 2.74 26.02 -26.94
CA LEU A 286 4.09 25.54 -27.25
C LEU A 286 4.03 24.44 -28.30
N LEU A 287 4.90 24.53 -29.29
CA LEU A 287 5.10 23.47 -30.27
C LEU A 287 5.84 22.28 -29.65
N ASP A 288 5.66 21.10 -30.23
CA ASP A 288 6.48 19.94 -29.89
C ASP A 288 7.93 20.23 -30.22
N PRO A 289 8.88 19.77 -29.40
CA PRO A 289 10.30 19.94 -29.71
C PRO A 289 10.66 19.19 -30.99
N PRO A 290 11.59 19.70 -31.82
CA PRO A 290 12.12 18.95 -32.95
C PRO A 290 12.82 17.69 -32.45
N ILE A 291 12.59 16.57 -33.13
CA ILE A 291 13.20 15.27 -32.82
C ILE A 291 14.29 14.98 -33.86
N GLU A 292 15.48 14.68 -33.37
CA GLU A 292 16.60 14.22 -34.21
C GLU A 292 16.98 12.81 -33.80
N VAL A 293 17.03 11.87 -34.74
CA VAL A 293 17.45 10.49 -34.51
C VAL A 293 18.90 10.33 -34.98
N ARG A 294 19.78 9.91 -34.07
CA ARG A 294 21.21 9.74 -34.33
C ARG A 294 21.62 8.28 -34.14
N PRO A 295 22.70 7.83 -34.78
CA PRO A 295 23.26 6.49 -34.60
C PRO A 295 23.66 6.24 -33.14
N SER A 296 23.51 4.98 -32.68
CA SER A 296 23.96 4.58 -31.33
C SER A 296 25.48 4.36 -31.20
N LEU A 297 26.17 4.26 -32.32
CA LEU A 297 27.64 4.17 -32.32
C LEU A 297 28.22 5.51 -31.86
N ASP A 298 29.18 5.45 -30.92
CA ASP A 298 29.85 6.64 -30.33
C ASP A 298 28.86 7.63 -29.66
N GLN A 299 27.66 7.16 -29.23
CA GLN A 299 26.62 7.99 -28.67
C GLN A 299 27.05 8.80 -27.43
N ILE A 300 28.04 8.35 -26.66
CA ILE A 300 28.53 9.05 -25.46
C ILE A 300 29.37 10.27 -25.85
N ASP A 301 30.18 10.17 -26.89
CA ASP A 301 30.99 11.30 -27.40
C ASP A 301 30.10 12.34 -28.06
N ASP A 302 29.10 11.92 -28.81
CA ASP A 302 28.07 12.77 -29.39
C ASP A 302 27.25 13.50 -28.30
N LEU A 303 26.85 12.76 -27.25
CA LEU A 303 26.17 13.35 -26.08
C LEU A 303 27.02 14.43 -25.39
N LEU A 304 28.34 14.16 -25.21
CA LEU A 304 29.25 15.12 -24.60
C LEU A 304 29.37 16.40 -25.44
N GLU A 305 29.41 16.28 -26.76
CA GLU A 305 29.45 17.42 -27.67
C GLU A 305 28.13 18.25 -27.56
N GLU A 306 26.99 17.60 -27.56
CA GLU A 306 25.69 18.29 -27.37
C GLU A 306 25.60 18.97 -26.01
N ILE A 307 26.03 18.31 -24.94
CA ILE A 307 26.06 18.93 -23.61
C ILE A 307 26.90 20.20 -23.61
N ARG A 308 28.10 20.17 -24.23
CA ARG A 308 28.96 21.35 -24.33
C ARG A 308 28.30 22.49 -25.08
N ARG A 309 27.66 22.18 -26.21
CA ARG A 309 26.94 23.19 -27.00
C ARG A 309 25.82 23.85 -26.20
N ARG A 310 25.07 23.06 -25.38
CA ARG A 310 24.02 23.59 -24.53
C ARG A 310 24.57 24.44 -23.38
N VAL A 311 25.67 24.00 -22.78
CA VAL A 311 26.35 24.75 -21.72
C VAL A 311 26.88 26.10 -22.25
N ASP A 312 27.45 26.13 -23.45
CA ASP A 312 27.93 27.37 -24.09
C ASP A 312 26.79 28.34 -24.42
N ALA A 313 25.55 27.81 -24.60
CA ALA A 313 24.34 28.60 -24.80
C ALA A 313 23.62 28.96 -23.47
N ASP A 314 24.22 28.66 -22.30
CA ASP A 314 23.61 28.79 -20.97
C ASP A 314 22.31 27.99 -20.81
N GLU A 315 22.24 26.83 -21.46
CA GLU A 315 21.13 25.89 -21.42
C GLU A 315 21.46 24.68 -20.56
N ARG A 316 20.46 23.81 -20.33
CA ARG A 316 20.60 22.55 -19.59
C ARG A 316 20.17 21.39 -20.46
N ALA A 317 20.79 20.22 -20.23
CA ALA A 317 20.44 18.97 -20.88
C ALA A 317 19.81 18.00 -19.87
N LEU A 318 18.70 17.38 -20.26
CA LEU A 318 18.10 16.24 -19.56
C LEU A 318 18.41 14.96 -20.34
N VAL A 319 19.09 14.02 -19.71
CA VAL A 319 19.52 12.78 -20.35
C VAL A 319 18.73 11.62 -19.74
N THR A 320 17.97 10.90 -20.55
CA THR A 320 17.20 9.73 -20.11
C THR A 320 17.94 8.45 -20.48
N THR A 321 18.00 7.50 -19.56
CA THR A 321 18.63 6.19 -19.73
C THR A 321 17.63 5.05 -19.56
N LEU A 322 17.96 3.86 -20.06
CA LEU A 322 17.09 2.69 -19.98
C LEU A 322 16.99 2.08 -18.58
N THR A 323 18.04 2.25 -17.76
CA THR A 323 18.07 1.67 -16.41
C THR A 323 18.64 2.66 -15.39
N LYS A 324 18.26 2.49 -14.10
CA LYS A 324 18.81 3.24 -12.96
C LYS A 324 20.34 3.16 -12.91
N ARG A 325 20.86 1.95 -13.00
CA ARG A 325 22.31 1.69 -13.00
C ARG A 325 23.03 2.43 -14.12
N MET A 326 22.45 2.47 -15.32
CA MET A 326 23.01 3.23 -16.44
C MET A 326 23.02 4.73 -16.16
N ALA A 327 22.00 5.27 -15.48
CA ALA A 327 21.98 6.68 -15.06
C ALA A 327 23.11 7.00 -14.08
N GLU A 328 23.35 6.15 -13.09
CA GLU A 328 24.41 6.30 -12.09
C GLU A 328 25.81 6.21 -12.73
N GLU A 329 26.03 5.18 -13.57
CA GLU A 329 27.30 4.97 -14.27
C GLU A 329 27.60 6.12 -15.24
N LEU A 330 26.61 6.58 -16.00
CA LEU A 330 26.76 7.72 -16.91
C LEU A 330 27.04 9.02 -16.16
N ALA A 331 26.32 9.30 -15.07
CA ALA A 331 26.59 10.49 -14.26
C ALA A 331 28.01 10.47 -13.67
N THR A 332 28.46 9.30 -13.19
CA THR A 332 29.83 9.12 -12.70
C THR A 332 30.87 9.39 -13.79
N TYR A 333 30.63 8.90 -15.00
CA TYR A 333 31.49 9.14 -16.13
C TYR A 333 31.54 10.63 -16.53
N LEU A 334 30.37 11.26 -16.67
CA LEU A 334 30.23 12.68 -17.01
C LEU A 334 30.93 13.59 -16.00
N ALA A 335 30.81 13.27 -14.70
CA ALA A 335 31.51 14.00 -13.64
C ALA A 335 33.03 13.89 -13.75
N LYS A 336 33.56 12.70 -14.11
CA LYS A 336 35.02 12.48 -14.34
C LYS A 336 35.57 13.30 -15.50
N VAL A 337 34.76 13.54 -16.53
CA VAL A 337 35.17 14.37 -17.68
C VAL A 337 34.83 15.86 -17.49
N GLY A 338 34.44 16.27 -16.27
CA GLY A 338 34.28 17.65 -15.89
C GLY A 338 32.87 18.24 -16.13
N VAL A 339 31.89 17.42 -16.48
CA VAL A 339 30.48 17.86 -16.62
C VAL A 339 29.82 17.91 -15.25
N ARG A 340 29.25 19.03 -14.88
CA ARG A 340 28.44 19.19 -13.67
C ARG A 340 27.07 18.55 -13.90
N CYS A 341 26.85 17.37 -13.38
CA CYS A 341 25.59 16.64 -13.53
C CYS A 341 25.17 15.96 -12.23
N ARG A 342 23.91 15.57 -12.16
CA ARG A 342 23.32 14.70 -11.15
C ARG A 342 22.40 13.70 -11.83
N TYR A 343 22.14 12.57 -11.19
CA TYR A 343 21.11 11.62 -11.62
C TYR A 343 19.91 11.67 -10.69
N ILE A 344 18.77 11.24 -11.19
CA ILE A 344 17.53 11.07 -10.42
C ILE A 344 16.81 9.81 -10.85
N HIS A 345 16.37 9.02 -9.90
CA HIS A 345 15.49 7.84 -10.10
C HIS A 345 14.71 7.54 -8.81
N SER A 346 13.86 6.51 -8.83
CA SER A 346 12.93 6.20 -7.73
C SER A 346 13.59 5.79 -6.40
N GLU A 347 14.90 5.55 -6.36
CA GLU A 347 15.65 5.21 -5.13
C GLU A 347 16.41 6.40 -4.54
N VAL A 348 16.39 7.55 -5.21
CA VAL A 348 16.94 8.80 -4.67
C VAL A 348 15.91 9.42 -3.73
N GLU A 349 16.32 9.74 -2.51
CA GLU A 349 15.44 10.36 -1.53
C GLU A 349 15.06 11.80 -1.93
N THR A 350 13.84 12.21 -1.56
CA THR A 350 13.29 13.54 -1.98
C THR A 350 14.13 14.72 -1.48
N LEU A 351 14.93 14.52 -0.44
CA LEU A 351 15.79 15.56 0.15
C LEU A 351 17.21 15.61 -0.44
N GLU A 352 17.60 14.62 -1.25
CA GLU A 352 18.87 14.59 -2.01
C GLU A 352 18.71 15.27 -3.37
#